data_1ead2931fe361d4b91c881ed25f083c5
#
_entry.id   1ead2931fe361d4b91c881ed25f083c5
#
_cell.length_a   1.000
_cell.length_b   1.000
_cell.length_c   1.000
_cell.angle_alpha   90.00
_cell.angle_beta   90.00
_cell.angle_gamma   90.00
#
_symmetry.space_group_name_H-M   'P 1'
#
loop_
_entity.id
_entity.type
_entity.pdbx_description
1 polymer ?
#
loop_
_entity_poly.entity_id
_entity_poly.type
_entity_poly.pdbx_seq_one_letter_code
_entity_poly.pdbx_strand_id
1 'polypeptide(L)'
;MYTKSSYTKLTEDRIDKNEKKNNWEVAIGLNEVDSLKPSKYLIELVQDSIEGKKSYKEVENALYSYYKELDPNDEAILQTEECDLVSVRIVQLLENGSFKFSPITLKTIHRALFKDLFKGELERYVGEFRDYNISKKEPILGGDSVIY
;
A
#
# COMPACT_ATOMS: atom_id res chain seq x y z
N MET A 1 -12.55 17.05 -26.83
CA MET A 1 -13.28 16.49 -25.69
C MET A 1 -12.48 15.32 -25.09
N TYR A 2 -12.19 15.36 -23.82
CA TYR A 2 -11.40 14.32 -23.18
C TYR A 2 -12.28 13.15 -22.78
N THR A 3 -11.83 11.93 -23.04
CA THR A 3 -12.45 10.73 -22.52
C THR A 3 -12.16 10.63 -21.02
N LYS A 4 -12.91 9.80 -20.29
CA LYS A 4 -12.71 9.56 -18.87
C LYS A 4 -11.29 9.08 -18.58
N SER A 5 -10.72 8.23 -19.46
CA SER A 5 -9.35 7.73 -19.36
C SER A 5 -8.31 8.85 -19.56
N SER A 6 -8.52 9.73 -20.53
CA SER A 6 -7.63 10.88 -20.77
C SER A 6 -7.63 11.85 -19.59
N TYR A 7 -8.78 12.09 -18.97
CA TYR A 7 -8.89 12.95 -17.81
C TYR A 7 -8.10 12.39 -16.60
N THR A 8 -8.23 11.10 -16.34
CA THR A 8 -7.50 10.45 -15.25
C THR A 8 -5.99 10.54 -15.47
N LYS A 9 -5.53 10.32 -16.69
CA LYS A 9 -4.12 10.43 -17.05
C LYS A 9 -3.59 11.86 -16.88
N LEU A 10 -4.37 12.86 -17.30
CA LEU A 10 -4.02 14.26 -17.12
C LEU A 10 -3.92 14.67 -15.66
N THR A 11 -4.77 14.12 -14.79
CA THR A 11 -4.73 14.40 -13.36
C THR A 11 -3.46 13.83 -12.74
N GLU A 12 -3.07 12.61 -13.13
CA GLU A 12 -1.82 11.99 -12.68
C GLU A 12 -0.60 12.76 -13.20
N ASP A 13 -0.61 13.21 -14.45
CA ASP A 13 0.49 13.95 -15.07
C ASP A 13 0.69 15.35 -14.47
N ARG A 14 -0.31 15.92 -13.80
CA ARG A 14 -0.20 17.21 -13.12
C ARG A 14 0.69 17.17 -11.90
N ILE A 15 0.89 15.98 -11.34
CA ILE A 15 1.71 15.81 -10.16
C ILE A 15 3.18 15.86 -10.58
N ASP A 16 3.92 16.78 -9.97
CA ASP A 16 5.35 16.93 -10.17
C ASP A 16 6.06 15.61 -9.87
N LYS A 17 7.09 15.30 -10.66
CA LYS A 17 7.93 14.13 -10.44
C LYS A 17 8.49 14.06 -9.03
N ASN A 18 8.88 15.19 -8.45
CA ASN A 18 9.36 15.25 -7.07
C ASN A 18 8.28 14.87 -6.07
N GLU A 19 7.04 15.30 -6.31
CA GLU A 19 5.91 14.93 -5.47
C GLU A 19 5.59 13.45 -5.57
N LYS A 20 5.60 12.89 -6.79
CA LYS A 20 5.45 11.43 -6.97
C LYS A 20 6.54 10.66 -6.25
N LYS A 21 7.78 11.08 -6.38
CA LYS A 21 8.91 10.46 -5.70
C LYS A 21 8.72 10.49 -4.19
N ASN A 22 8.33 11.64 -3.65
CA ASN A 22 8.07 11.77 -2.21
C ASN A 22 6.93 10.86 -1.76
N ASN A 23 5.86 10.77 -2.53
CA ASN A 23 4.73 9.89 -2.19
C ASN A 23 5.16 8.43 -2.15
N TRP A 24 5.97 8.00 -3.11
CA TRP A 24 6.50 6.64 -3.11
C TRP A 24 7.44 6.39 -1.92
N GLU A 25 8.30 7.34 -1.60
CA GLU A 25 9.19 7.24 -0.44
C GLU A 25 8.41 7.13 0.87
N VAL A 26 7.34 7.91 1.03
CA VAL A 26 6.46 7.82 2.20
C VAL A 26 5.78 6.46 2.26
N ALA A 27 5.22 6.00 1.14
CA ALA A 27 4.50 4.74 1.08
C ALA A 27 5.41 3.55 1.44
N ILE A 28 6.60 3.49 0.86
CA ILE A 28 7.57 2.44 1.15
C ILE A 28 8.08 2.55 2.58
N GLY A 29 8.36 3.76 3.03
CA GLY A 29 8.84 4.01 4.40
C GLY A 29 7.85 3.60 5.47
N LEU A 30 6.55 3.76 5.24
CA LEU A 30 5.52 3.30 6.17
C LEU A 30 5.55 1.78 6.36
N ASN A 31 5.87 1.02 5.31
CA ASN A 31 6.03 -0.42 5.41
C ASN A 31 7.31 -0.82 6.14
N GLU A 32 8.35 0.00 6.10
CA GLU A 32 9.61 -0.27 6.81
C GLU A 32 9.42 -0.27 8.33
N VAL A 33 8.45 0.48 8.84
CA VAL A 33 8.09 0.47 10.26
C VAL A 33 7.70 -0.95 10.71
N ASP A 34 7.08 -1.72 9.83
CA ASP A 34 6.70 -3.11 10.09
C ASP A 34 7.78 -4.11 9.61
N SER A 35 8.99 -3.62 9.35
CA SER A 35 10.13 -4.42 8.87
C SER A 35 9.90 -5.06 7.50
N LEU A 36 8.98 -4.50 6.71
CA LEU A 36 8.72 -4.96 5.36
C LEU A 36 9.61 -4.20 4.37
N LYS A 37 10.11 -4.91 3.37
CA LYS A 37 10.97 -4.32 2.33
C LYS A 37 10.35 -4.55 0.96
N PRO A 38 10.47 -3.55 0.05
CA PRO A 38 9.99 -3.71 -1.31
C PRO A 38 10.85 -4.68 -2.11
N SER A 39 10.28 -5.31 -3.12
CA SER A 39 11.04 -6.09 -4.08
C SER A 39 11.84 -5.20 -5.02
N LYS A 40 12.87 -5.76 -5.65
CA LYS A 40 13.59 -5.06 -6.71
C LYS A 40 12.67 -4.75 -7.89
N TYR A 41 11.71 -5.64 -8.13
CA TYR A 41 10.71 -5.45 -9.18
C TYR A 41 9.85 -4.20 -8.93
N LEU A 42 9.41 -4.00 -7.68
CA LEU A 42 8.67 -2.78 -7.34
C LEU A 42 9.54 -1.53 -7.55
N ILE A 43 10.80 -1.56 -7.17
CA ILE A 43 11.68 -0.39 -7.35
C ILE A 43 11.78 0.00 -8.82
N GLU A 44 11.87 -0.96 -9.72
CA GLU A 44 11.85 -0.69 -11.16
C GLU A 44 10.52 -0.09 -11.62
N LEU A 45 9.40 -0.62 -11.12
CA LEU A 45 8.07 -0.09 -11.43
C LEU A 45 7.88 1.32 -10.87
N VAL A 46 8.42 1.60 -9.69
CA VAL A 46 8.38 2.94 -9.08
C VAL A 46 9.09 3.95 -9.98
N GLN A 47 10.24 3.59 -10.52
CA GLN A 47 10.97 4.45 -11.45
C GLN A 47 10.14 4.76 -12.70
N ASP A 48 9.50 3.74 -13.28
CA ASP A 48 8.60 3.92 -14.41
C ASP A 48 7.40 4.81 -14.07
N SER A 49 6.85 4.66 -12.86
CA SER A 49 5.74 5.48 -12.38
C SER A 49 6.16 6.95 -12.25
N ILE A 50 7.32 7.21 -11.66
CA ILE A 50 7.84 8.57 -11.47
C ILE A 50 8.08 9.25 -12.82
N GLU A 51 8.58 8.51 -13.80
CA GLU A 51 8.83 9.03 -15.15
C GLU A 51 7.58 9.12 -16.01
N GLY A 52 6.42 8.71 -15.50
CA GLY A 52 5.17 8.76 -16.23
C GLY A 52 4.98 7.65 -17.27
N LYS A 53 5.83 6.63 -17.25
CA LYS A 53 5.74 5.50 -18.18
C LYS A 53 4.66 4.50 -17.83
N LYS A 54 4.29 4.42 -16.55
CA LYS A 54 3.25 3.53 -16.05
C LYS A 54 2.34 4.26 -15.08
N SER A 55 1.04 4.03 -15.21
CA SER A 55 0.06 4.47 -14.23
C SER A 55 0.11 3.57 -12.98
N TYR A 56 -0.50 4.01 -11.89
CA TYR A 56 -0.58 3.18 -10.68
C TYR A 56 -1.32 1.88 -10.93
N LYS A 57 -2.35 1.92 -11.77
CA LYS A 57 -3.09 0.71 -12.13
C LYS A 57 -2.22 -0.28 -12.90
N GLU A 58 -1.39 0.22 -13.79
CA GLU A 58 -0.45 -0.61 -14.53
C GLU A 58 0.61 -1.22 -13.61
N VAL A 59 1.10 -0.45 -12.62
CA VAL A 59 2.01 -0.95 -11.60
C VAL A 59 1.35 -2.06 -10.79
N GLU A 60 0.13 -1.84 -10.32
CA GLU A 60 -0.63 -2.83 -9.55
C GLU A 60 -0.85 -4.11 -10.34
N ASN A 61 -1.26 -4.00 -11.60
CA ASN A 61 -1.46 -5.15 -12.46
C ASN A 61 -0.16 -5.92 -12.72
N ALA A 62 0.95 -5.22 -12.90
CA ALA A 62 2.26 -5.85 -13.06
C ALA A 62 2.67 -6.63 -11.81
N LEU A 63 2.38 -6.09 -10.62
CA LEU A 63 2.64 -6.78 -9.36
C LEU A 63 1.78 -8.05 -9.22
N TYR A 64 0.50 -7.98 -9.54
CA TYR A 64 -0.36 -9.16 -9.51
C TYR A 64 0.17 -10.26 -10.42
N SER A 65 0.58 -9.92 -11.63
CA SER A 65 1.14 -10.90 -12.57
C SER A 65 2.45 -11.50 -12.06
N TYR A 66 3.30 -10.69 -11.46
CA TYR A 66 4.58 -11.13 -10.90
C TYR A 66 4.38 -12.13 -9.76
N TYR A 67 3.53 -11.80 -8.80
CA TYR A 67 3.32 -12.65 -7.62
C TYR A 67 2.48 -13.89 -7.91
N LYS A 68 1.68 -13.87 -8.97
CA LYS A 68 0.89 -15.04 -9.36
C LYS A 68 1.75 -16.25 -9.71
N GLU A 69 2.95 -16.01 -10.22
CA GLU A 69 3.87 -17.08 -10.64
C GLU A 69 4.82 -17.53 -9.53
N LEU A 70 4.80 -16.86 -8.38
CA LEU A 70 5.67 -17.19 -7.25
C LEU A 70 4.97 -18.15 -6.29
N ASP A 71 5.77 -18.81 -5.44
CA ASP A 71 5.26 -19.76 -4.46
C ASP A 71 4.35 -19.07 -3.43
N PRO A 72 3.04 -19.42 -3.38
CA PRO A 72 2.11 -18.78 -2.45
C PRO A 72 2.33 -19.19 -0.99
N ASN A 73 3.18 -20.18 -0.72
CA ASN A 73 3.46 -20.68 0.63
C ASN A 73 4.77 -20.14 1.19
N ASP A 74 5.56 -19.43 0.41
CA ASP A 74 6.82 -18.83 0.88
C ASP A 74 6.50 -17.55 1.67
N GLU A 75 6.80 -17.57 2.96
CA GLU A 75 6.50 -16.46 3.86
C GLU A 75 7.26 -15.18 3.48
N ALA A 76 8.51 -15.30 3.04
CA ALA A 76 9.30 -14.16 2.59
C ALA A 76 8.67 -13.51 1.35
N ILE A 77 8.17 -14.31 0.43
CA ILE A 77 7.48 -13.83 -0.77
C ILE A 77 6.17 -13.14 -0.38
N LEU A 78 5.40 -13.71 0.56
CA LEU A 78 4.16 -13.10 1.03
C LEU A 78 4.39 -11.75 1.68
N GLN A 79 5.44 -11.61 2.47
CA GLN A 79 5.79 -10.33 3.10
C GLN A 79 6.19 -9.27 2.07
N THR A 80 6.94 -9.67 1.05
CA THR A 80 7.34 -8.77 -0.04
C THR A 80 6.13 -8.35 -0.87
N GLU A 81 5.24 -9.29 -1.15
CA GLU A 81 3.97 -9.00 -1.84
C GLU A 81 3.13 -7.99 -1.07
N GLU A 82 3.01 -8.17 0.24
CA GLU A 82 2.30 -7.24 1.10
C GLU A 82 2.91 -5.84 1.00
N CYS A 83 4.22 -5.73 1.13
CA CYS A 83 4.91 -4.45 1.02
C CYS A 83 4.65 -3.78 -0.32
N ASP A 84 4.81 -4.52 -1.41
CA ASP A 84 4.68 -3.98 -2.76
C ASP A 84 3.25 -3.48 -3.03
N LEU A 85 2.24 -4.30 -2.74
CA LEU A 85 0.84 -3.94 -3.01
C LEU A 85 0.34 -2.83 -2.09
N VAL A 86 0.69 -2.88 -0.81
CA VAL A 86 0.30 -1.83 0.14
C VAL A 86 0.95 -0.51 -0.25
N SER A 87 2.21 -0.52 -0.69
CA SER A 87 2.89 0.71 -1.13
C SER A 87 2.16 1.38 -2.29
N VAL A 88 1.77 0.63 -3.31
CA VAL A 88 1.00 1.18 -4.45
C VAL A 88 -0.32 1.78 -3.97
N ARG A 89 -1.02 1.09 -3.09
CA ARG A 89 -2.31 1.53 -2.57
C ARG A 89 -2.18 2.79 -1.72
N ILE A 90 -1.11 2.91 -0.94
CA ILE A 90 -0.83 4.12 -0.16
C ILE A 90 -0.59 5.31 -1.09
N VAL A 91 0.22 5.15 -2.13
CA VAL A 91 0.48 6.22 -3.09
C VAL A 91 -0.82 6.70 -3.74
N GLN A 92 -1.69 5.78 -4.15
CA GLN A 92 -3.00 6.11 -4.70
C GLN A 92 -3.84 6.93 -3.71
N LEU A 93 -3.83 6.54 -2.43
CA LEU A 93 -4.56 7.27 -1.40
C LEU A 93 -3.97 8.66 -1.14
N LEU A 94 -2.64 8.79 -1.11
CA LEU A 94 -1.98 10.08 -0.92
C LEU A 94 -2.33 11.08 -2.02
N GLU A 95 -2.44 10.62 -3.25
CA GLU A 95 -2.78 11.49 -4.38
C GLU A 95 -4.27 11.82 -4.45
N ASN A 96 -5.11 10.98 -3.89
CA ASN A 96 -6.56 11.19 -3.91
C ASN A 96 -7.03 12.32 -2.99
N GLY A 97 -6.22 12.69 -2.00
CA GLY A 97 -6.34 13.97 -1.27
C GLY A 97 -7.58 14.21 -0.42
N SER A 98 -8.52 13.30 -0.35
CA SER A 98 -9.81 13.53 0.31
C SER A 98 -9.94 12.73 1.60
N PHE A 99 -9.14 13.06 2.61
CA PHE A 99 -9.25 12.39 3.91
C PHE A 99 -10.19 13.13 4.85
N LYS A 100 -11.32 12.51 5.18
CA LYS A 100 -12.11 12.89 6.36
C LYS A 100 -11.87 11.84 7.44
N PHE A 101 -11.46 12.30 8.61
CA PHE A 101 -11.27 11.41 9.74
C PHE A 101 -12.63 11.00 10.31
N SER A 102 -13.09 9.80 9.98
CA SER A 102 -14.27 9.18 10.55
C SER A 102 -14.03 7.68 10.71
N PRO A 103 -14.78 6.99 11.59
CA PRO A 103 -14.66 5.53 11.70
C PRO A 103 -14.88 4.80 10.37
N ILE A 104 -15.84 5.29 9.56
CA ILE A 104 -16.12 4.70 8.25
C ILE A 104 -14.94 4.88 7.30
N THR A 105 -14.32 6.06 7.30
CA THR A 105 -13.13 6.34 6.48
C THR A 105 -11.96 5.44 6.87
N LEU A 106 -11.74 5.23 8.17
CA LEU A 106 -10.68 4.34 8.66
C LEU A 106 -10.90 2.90 8.19
N LYS A 107 -12.14 2.39 8.27
CA LYS A 107 -12.49 1.06 7.76
C LYS A 107 -12.25 0.95 6.24
N THR A 108 -12.62 1.97 5.50
CA THR A 108 -12.44 2.02 4.05
C THR A 108 -10.96 1.99 3.67
N ILE A 109 -10.14 2.77 4.36
CA ILE A 109 -8.69 2.80 4.16
C ILE A 109 -8.08 1.43 4.47
N HIS A 110 -8.42 0.84 5.61
CA HIS A 110 -7.92 -0.48 6.00
C HIS A 110 -8.27 -1.52 4.93
N ARG A 111 -9.51 -1.54 4.48
CA ARG A 111 -9.96 -2.46 3.43
C ARG A 111 -9.21 -2.22 2.13
N ALA A 112 -8.99 -0.96 1.73
CA ALA A 112 -8.28 -0.63 0.51
C ALA A 112 -6.82 -1.08 0.54
N LEU A 113 -6.17 -0.97 1.70
CA LEU A 113 -4.76 -1.36 1.85
C LEU A 113 -4.57 -2.87 1.91
N PHE A 114 -5.47 -3.58 2.58
CA PHE A 114 -5.27 -4.99 2.92
C PHE A 114 -6.18 -5.95 2.15
N LYS A 115 -6.96 -5.44 1.23
CA LYS A 115 -7.79 -6.27 0.36
C LYS A 115 -6.96 -7.37 -0.30
N ASP A 116 -7.46 -8.61 -0.22
CA ASP A 116 -6.86 -9.80 -0.84
C ASP A 116 -5.50 -10.22 -0.24
N LEU A 117 -4.99 -9.53 0.78
CA LEU A 117 -3.73 -9.90 1.43
C LEU A 117 -3.91 -10.87 2.58
N PHE A 118 -5.03 -10.76 3.32
CA PHE A 118 -5.37 -11.70 4.37
C PHE A 118 -6.37 -12.71 3.85
N LYS A 119 -6.06 -13.99 3.98
CA LYS A 119 -6.88 -15.09 3.47
C LYS A 119 -7.40 -15.95 4.62
N GLY A 120 -8.46 -16.72 4.36
CA GLY A 120 -9.08 -17.58 5.35
C GLY A 120 -9.78 -16.77 6.43
N GLU A 121 -9.59 -17.14 7.69
CA GLU A 121 -10.26 -16.49 8.82
C GLU A 121 -9.85 -15.02 9.00
N LEU A 122 -8.65 -14.65 8.58
CA LEU A 122 -8.16 -13.28 8.74
C LEU A 122 -8.84 -12.29 7.80
N GLU A 123 -9.39 -12.75 6.68
CA GLU A 123 -10.08 -11.90 5.71
C GLU A 123 -11.23 -11.12 6.34
N ARG A 124 -11.95 -11.72 7.28
CA ARG A 124 -13.08 -11.07 7.96
C ARG A 124 -12.71 -9.82 8.76
N TYR A 125 -11.44 -9.66 9.13
CA TYR A 125 -10.96 -8.50 9.89
C TYR A 125 -10.57 -7.32 9.00
N VAL A 126 -10.50 -7.50 7.68
CA VAL A 126 -10.16 -6.42 6.75
C VAL A 126 -11.27 -5.38 6.73
N GLY A 127 -10.91 -4.14 7.06
CA GLY A 127 -11.87 -3.04 7.13
C GLY A 127 -12.76 -3.05 8.35
N GLU A 128 -12.42 -3.83 9.37
CA GLU A 128 -13.18 -3.89 10.63
C GLU A 128 -12.34 -3.45 11.81
N PHE A 129 -12.97 -2.86 12.81
CA PHE A 129 -12.31 -2.60 14.08
C PHE A 129 -12.11 -3.92 14.82
N ARG A 130 -10.98 -4.05 15.48
CA ARG A 130 -10.75 -5.24 16.28
C ARG A 130 -11.67 -5.23 17.50
N ASP A 131 -12.09 -6.41 17.89
CA ASP A 131 -12.94 -6.67 19.06
C ASP A 131 -12.18 -7.30 20.24
N TYR A 132 -10.85 -7.31 20.15
CA TYR A 132 -9.96 -7.85 21.17
C TYR A 132 -8.77 -6.91 21.38
N ASN A 133 -8.18 -7.00 22.57
CA ASN A 133 -6.99 -6.21 22.88
C ASN A 133 -5.73 -6.89 22.36
N ILE A 134 -4.85 -6.09 21.80
CA ILE A 134 -3.50 -6.54 21.47
C ILE A 134 -2.50 -5.72 22.27
N SER A 135 -1.35 -6.32 22.59
CA SER A 135 -0.28 -5.62 23.25
C SER A 135 0.97 -5.61 22.36
N LYS A 136 1.68 -4.52 22.38
CA LYS A 136 2.97 -4.37 21.71
C LYS A 136 4.03 -4.01 22.73
N LYS A 137 5.24 -4.54 22.54
CA LYS A 137 6.41 -4.05 23.26
C LYS A 137 6.96 -2.83 22.54
N GLU A 138 7.05 -1.73 23.26
CA GLU A 138 7.61 -0.50 22.72
C GLU A 138 8.98 -0.25 23.34
N PRO A 139 10.08 -0.31 22.56
CA PRO A 139 11.43 -0.06 23.09
C PRO A 139 11.57 1.32 23.73
N ILE A 140 10.86 2.32 23.22
CA ILE A 140 10.87 3.68 23.73
C ILE A 140 10.31 3.76 25.15
N LEU A 141 9.45 2.82 25.54
CA LEU A 141 8.87 2.73 26.88
C LEU A 141 9.59 1.73 27.77
N GLY A 142 10.88 1.44 27.48
CA GLY A 142 11.68 0.53 28.27
C GLY A 142 11.34 -0.95 28.10
N GLY A 143 10.65 -1.28 27.00
CA GLY A 143 10.25 -2.65 26.70
C GLY A 143 8.93 -3.08 27.34
N ASP A 144 8.22 -2.16 27.97
CA ASP A 144 6.90 -2.42 28.54
C ASP A 144 5.86 -2.67 27.46
N SER A 145 4.85 -3.47 27.76
CA SER A 145 3.75 -3.76 26.85
C SER A 145 2.74 -2.61 26.86
N VAL A 146 2.34 -2.17 25.68
CA VAL A 146 1.25 -1.20 25.52
C VAL A 146 0.03 -1.92 24.97
N ILE A 147 -1.14 -1.65 25.54
CA ILE A 147 -2.41 -2.26 25.14
C ILE A 147 -3.12 -1.31 24.15
N TYR A 148 -3.49 -1.84 23.01
CA TYR A 148 -4.19 -1.10 21.95
C TYR A 148 -5.62 -1.60 21.79
#